data_f28de5c96b9e68b98bfdde9d08343fe2
#
_entry.id   f28de5c96b9e68b98bfdde9d08343fe2
#
_cell.length_a   1.000
_cell.length_b   1.000
_cell.length_c   1.000
_cell.angle_alpha   90.00
_cell.angle_beta   90.00
_cell.angle_gamma   90.00
#
_symmetry.space_group_name_H-M   'P 1'
#
loop_
_entity.id
_entity.type
_entity.pdbx_description
1 polymer ?
#
loop_
_entity_poly.entity_id
_entity_poly.type
_entity_poly.pdbx_seq_one_letter_code
_entity_poly.pdbx_strand_id
1 'polypeptide(L)'
;VKPRLYIMDGIMAMEGNGPGAGDPMPMNVLLMSLDPVALDGIFSRLVCLDPEMVPTCYHGEKMGLGTWKEEETEVVLVTIPKKENGVAEESSSISVETISMAKLVKQYGNSDFNVDRTKIRSNIWTRLAKALNIFQKKPYIEPEKCVRCGICVNSCPVPGKAVDFRQGKAHPPVYDYKKCIRCFC
;
A
#
# COMPACT_ATOMS: atom_id res chain seq x y z
N VAL A 1 1.51 -23.18 3.08
CA VAL A 1 1.71 -23.08 1.61
C VAL A 1 2.24 -21.69 1.33
N LYS A 2 3.40 -21.58 0.68
CA LYS A 2 3.92 -20.28 0.22
C LYS A 2 3.29 -19.96 -1.14
N PRO A 3 2.79 -18.73 -1.37
CA PRO A 3 2.40 -18.30 -2.70
C PRO A 3 3.57 -18.47 -3.68
N ARG A 4 3.26 -18.84 -4.93
CA ARG A 4 4.28 -19.04 -5.97
C ARG A 4 4.33 -17.90 -6.97
N LEU A 5 3.32 -17.05 -6.97
CA LEU A 5 3.21 -15.88 -7.84
C LEU A 5 2.50 -14.77 -7.08
N TYR A 6 3.04 -13.59 -7.18
CA TYR A 6 2.46 -12.36 -6.68
C TYR A 6 2.09 -11.48 -7.86
N ILE A 7 0.91 -10.90 -7.84
CA ILE A 7 0.39 -10.03 -8.89
C ILE A 7 -0.06 -8.73 -8.23
N MET A 8 0.39 -7.60 -8.76
CA MET A 8 -0.04 -6.26 -8.36
C MET A 8 -0.77 -5.60 -9.52
N ASP A 9 -2.03 -5.30 -9.31
CA ASP A 9 -2.82 -4.47 -10.21
C ASP A 9 -2.62 -2.99 -9.82
N GLY A 10 -1.93 -2.27 -10.68
CA GLY A 10 -1.71 -0.83 -10.59
C GLY A 10 -2.29 -0.10 -11.80
N ILE A 11 -3.27 -0.67 -12.50
CA ILE A 11 -3.96 0.03 -13.60
C ILE A 11 -4.56 1.32 -13.05
N MET A 12 -5.28 1.21 -11.92
CA MET A 12 -5.73 2.33 -11.12
C MET A 12 -5.17 2.19 -9.71
N ALA A 13 -4.14 2.94 -9.39
CA ALA A 13 -3.56 3.01 -8.06
C ALA A 13 -4.29 4.02 -7.19
N MET A 14 -3.97 4.04 -5.90
CA MET A 14 -4.49 4.99 -4.93
C MET A 14 -3.36 5.79 -4.32
N GLU A 15 -3.49 7.09 -4.31
CA GLU A 15 -2.52 8.00 -3.70
C GLU A 15 -3.09 8.78 -2.52
N GLY A 16 -2.26 9.55 -1.82
CA GLY A 16 -2.68 10.43 -0.74
C GLY A 16 -3.08 9.70 0.53
N ASN A 17 -4.24 10.03 1.09
CA ASN A 17 -4.67 9.59 2.42
C ASN A 17 -5.50 8.28 2.39
N GLY A 18 -4.99 7.25 1.69
CA GLY A 18 -5.63 5.92 1.67
C GLY A 18 -5.65 5.23 3.05
N PRO A 19 -6.36 4.09 3.18
CA PRO A 19 -7.23 3.47 2.17
C PRO A 19 -8.65 4.09 2.09
N GLY A 20 -9.10 4.81 3.10
CA GLY A 20 -10.49 5.27 3.18
C GLY A 20 -10.76 6.65 2.53
N ALA A 21 -9.72 7.45 2.31
CA ALA A 21 -9.81 8.80 1.76
C ALA A 21 -8.62 9.10 0.83
N GLY A 22 -8.22 8.12 0.04
CA GLY A 22 -7.22 8.30 -1.00
C GLY A 22 -7.85 8.67 -2.34
N ASP A 23 -7.05 9.22 -3.22
CA ASP A 23 -7.46 9.63 -4.55
C ASP A 23 -7.01 8.59 -5.60
N PRO A 24 -7.82 8.28 -6.62
CA PRO A 24 -7.43 7.36 -7.68
C PRO A 24 -6.39 8.00 -8.59
N MET A 25 -5.31 7.27 -8.88
CA MET A 25 -4.24 7.69 -9.78
C MET A 25 -3.97 6.58 -10.80
N PRO A 26 -4.20 6.83 -12.11
CA PRO A 26 -3.91 5.84 -13.15
C PRO A 26 -2.40 5.68 -13.31
N MET A 27 -1.90 4.49 -12.98
CA MET A 27 -0.50 4.11 -13.22
C MET A 27 -0.36 3.22 -14.46
N ASN A 28 -1.44 2.57 -14.88
CA ASN A 28 -1.49 1.70 -16.07
C ASN A 28 -0.42 0.59 -16.07
N VAL A 29 -0.13 0.05 -14.90
CA VAL A 29 0.85 -1.03 -14.73
C VAL A 29 0.19 -2.28 -14.17
N LEU A 30 0.66 -3.43 -14.63
CA LEU A 30 0.40 -4.75 -14.07
C LEU A 30 1.75 -5.40 -13.81
N LEU A 31 2.04 -5.71 -12.56
CA LEU A 31 3.31 -6.29 -12.16
C LEU A 31 3.12 -7.72 -11.67
N MET A 32 4.08 -8.58 -11.97
CA MET A 32 4.11 -9.97 -11.51
C MET A 32 5.51 -10.34 -11.05
N SER A 33 5.63 -11.09 -9.96
CA SER A 33 6.91 -11.57 -9.44
C SER A 33 6.74 -12.85 -8.62
N LEU A 34 7.80 -13.62 -8.52
CA LEU A 34 7.92 -14.72 -7.54
C LEU A 34 8.42 -14.19 -6.18
N ASP A 35 8.89 -12.95 -6.14
CA ASP A 35 9.40 -12.24 -4.98
C ASP A 35 8.48 -11.06 -4.63
N PRO A 36 7.79 -11.09 -3.46
CA PRO A 36 6.89 -10.03 -3.06
C PRO A 36 7.61 -8.72 -2.74
N VAL A 37 8.85 -8.80 -2.25
CA VAL A 37 9.65 -7.62 -1.87
C VAL A 37 10.16 -6.92 -3.12
N ALA A 38 10.57 -7.69 -4.16
CA ALA A 38 10.93 -7.13 -5.46
C ALA A 38 9.73 -6.43 -6.10
N LEU A 39 8.53 -7.03 -6.02
CA LEU A 39 7.30 -6.46 -6.55
C LEU A 39 7.00 -5.09 -5.94
N ASP A 40 6.98 -5.00 -4.60
CA ASP A 40 6.78 -3.75 -3.86
C ASP A 40 7.90 -2.74 -4.16
N GLY A 41 9.15 -3.22 -4.25
CA GLY A 41 10.32 -2.40 -4.56
C GLY A 41 10.26 -1.75 -5.95
N ILE A 42 9.81 -2.49 -6.96
CA ILE A 42 9.60 -1.97 -8.31
C ILE A 42 8.51 -0.90 -8.32
N PHE A 43 7.34 -1.16 -7.70
CA PHE A 43 6.27 -0.17 -7.65
C PHE A 43 6.69 1.09 -6.91
N SER A 44 7.43 0.95 -5.81
CA SER A 44 7.98 2.08 -5.07
C SER A 44 8.84 2.98 -5.97
N ARG A 45 9.71 2.40 -6.80
CA ARG A 45 10.53 3.16 -7.76
C ARG A 45 9.70 3.83 -8.84
N LEU A 46 8.63 3.19 -9.32
CA LEU A 46 7.72 3.79 -10.30
C LEU A 46 7.03 5.04 -9.77
N VAL A 47 6.77 5.12 -8.47
CA VAL A 47 6.24 6.34 -7.82
C VAL A 47 7.33 7.23 -7.24
N CYS A 48 8.58 7.05 -7.66
CA CYS A 48 9.75 7.81 -7.22
C CYS A 48 9.96 7.81 -5.69
N LEU A 49 9.60 6.69 -5.04
CA LEU A 49 9.83 6.45 -3.63
C LEU A 49 11.00 5.47 -3.45
N ASP A 50 11.92 5.79 -2.55
CA ASP A 50 13.02 4.88 -2.19
C ASP A 50 12.45 3.64 -1.47
N PRO A 51 12.64 2.40 -2.01
CA PRO A 51 12.13 1.19 -1.38
C PRO A 51 12.60 0.97 0.06
N GLU A 52 13.78 1.50 0.44
CA GLU A 52 14.27 1.45 1.81
C GLU A 52 13.32 2.16 2.80
N MET A 53 12.58 3.16 2.32
CA MET A 53 11.61 3.90 3.12
C MET A 53 10.29 3.16 3.32
N VAL A 54 10.05 2.12 2.54
CA VAL A 54 8.82 1.31 2.59
C VAL A 54 9.00 0.19 3.63
N PRO A 55 8.23 0.20 4.73
CA PRO A 55 8.43 -0.76 5.81
C PRO A 55 8.30 -2.22 5.37
N THR A 56 7.42 -2.52 4.40
CA THR A 56 7.25 -3.87 3.86
C THR A 56 8.48 -4.33 3.09
N CYS A 57 9.10 -3.47 2.28
CA CYS A 57 10.34 -3.78 1.59
C CYS A 57 11.49 -4.00 2.59
N TYR A 58 11.71 -3.03 3.48
CA TYR A 58 12.82 -3.08 4.44
C TYR A 58 12.76 -4.28 5.38
N HIS A 59 11.60 -4.54 5.98
CA HIS A 59 11.44 -5.67 6.89
C HIS A 59 11.33 -7.00 6.14
N GLY A 60 10.72 -7.02 4.96
CA GLY A 60 10.62 -8.22 4.12
C GLY A 60 11.99 -8.75 3.73
N GLU A 61 12.91 -7.88 3.31
CA GLU A 61 14.30 -8.26 3.01
C GLU A 61 15.01 -8.80 4.26
N LYS A 62 14.91 -8.10 5.40
CA LYS A 62 15.50 -8.57 6.66
C LYS A 62 14.98 -9.93 7.14
N MET A 63 13.76 -10.26 6.80
CA MET A 63 13.14 -11.56 7.11
C MET A 63 13.47 -12.64 6.07
N GLY A 64 14.21 -12.30 5.01
CA GLY A 64 14.56 -13.23 3.93
C GLY A 64 13.35 -13.62 3.07
N LEU A 65 12.34 -12.76 2.93
CA LEU A 65 11.17 -13.01 2.10
C LEU A 65 11.43 -12.70 0.62
N GLY A 66 12.45 -11.86 0.34
CA GLY A 66 12.86 -11.43 -0.98
C GLY A 66 13.80 -10.24 -0.90
N THR A 67 14.07 -9.59 -2.05
CA THR A 67 14.97 -8.44 -2.14
C THR A 67 14.34 -7.29 -2.93
N TRP A 68 14.61 -6.07 -2.52
CA TRP A 68 14.26 -4.86 -3.28
C TRP A 68 15.49 -4.24 -3.98
N LYS A 69 16.68 -4.84 -3.81
CA LYS A 69 17.92 -4.31 -4.38
C LYS A 69 17.93 -4.46 -5.90
N GLU A 70 18.36 -3.38 -6.55
CA GLU A 70 18.38 -3.32 -8.02
C GLU A 70 19.32 -4.37 -8.61
N GLU A 71 20.47 -4.59 -7.97
CA GLU A 71 21.50 -5.52 -8.43
C GLU A 71 21.05 -7.00 -8.39
N GLU A 72 20.04 -7.28 -7.56
CA GLU A 72 19.50 -8.62 -7.36
C GLU A 72 18.13 -8.81 -8.05
N THR A 73 17.63 -7.77 -8.77
CA THR A 73 16.31 -7.77 -9.38
C THR A 73 16.39 -7.59 -10.88
N GLU A 74 15.96 -8.57 -11.64
CA GLU A 74 15.80 -8.47 -13.09
C GLU A 74 14.36 -8.07 -13.42
N VAL A 75 14.20 -7.08 -14.31
CA VAL A 75 12.88 -6.62 -14.77
C VAL A 75 12.71 -6.98 -16.24
N VAL A 76 11.61 -7.64 -16.52
CA VAL A 76 11.23 -8.06 -17.87
C VAL A 76 9.94 -7.34 -18.26
N LEU A 77 9.99 -6.60 -19.36
CA LEU A 77 8.84 -5.94 -19.96
C LEU A 77 8.17 -6.89 -20.96
N VAL A 78 6.88 -7.16 -20.71
CA VAL A 78 6.04 -7.94 -21.62
C VAL A 78 5.10 -7.01 -22.33
N THR A 79 5.21 -6.90 -23.65
CA THR A 79 4.29 -6.10 -24.47
C THR A 79 3.32 -7.03 -25.20
N ILE A 80 2.04 -6.83 -24.92
CA ILE A 80 0.95 -7.55 -25.56
C ILE A 80 0.39 -6.64 -26.67
N PRO A 81 0.31 -7.12 -27.92
CA PRO A 81 -0.22 -6.34 -29.02
C PRO A 81 -1.69 -6.01 -28.78
N LYS A 82 -2.06 -4.76 -29.07
CA LYS A 82 -3.46 -4.32 -29.01
C LYS A 82 -4.25 -4.97 -30.14
N LYS A 83 -5.42 -5.48 -29.86
CA LYS A 83 -6.40 -5.85 -30.89
C LYS A 83 -7.08 -4.56 -31.36
N GLU A 84 -6.82 -4.13 -32.58
CA GLU A 84 -7.64 -3.12 -33.22
C GLU A 84 -8.84 -3.78 -33.90
N ASN A 85 -10.05 -3.27 -33.62
CA ASN A 85 -11.31 -3.68 -34.23
C ASN A 85 -11.71 -5.17 -34.10
N GLY A 86 -11.24 -5.86 -33.04
CA GLY A 86 -11.68 -7.24 -32.78
C GLY A 86 -11.05 -8.32 -33.66
N VAL A 87 -10.22 -7.95 -34.63
CA VAL A 87 -9.46 -8.87 -35.48
C VAL A 87 -8.03 -8.92 -34.94
N ALA A 88 -7.60 -10.13 -34.57
CA ALA A 88 -6.19 -10.34 -34.25
C ALA A 88 -5.43 -10.33 -35.57
N GLU A 89 -4.50 -9.38 -35.75
CA GLU A 89 -3.51 -9.53 -36.82
C GLU A 89 -2.67 -10.78 -36.54
N GLU A 90 -2.65 -11.71 -37.47
CA GLU A 90 -1.96 -13.02 -37.36
C GLU A 90 -0.45 -12.91 -37.13
N SER A 91 0.12 -11.70 -37.19
CA SER A 91 1.56 -11.43 -37.02
C SER A 91 1.96 -10.71 -35.73
N SER A 92 1.01 -10.40 -34.84
CA SER A 92 1.36 -9.70 -33.59
C SER A 92 1.83 -10.66 -32.50
N SER A 93 3.14 -10.83 -32.42
CA SER A 93 3.79 -11.64 -31.39
C SER A 93 3.93 -10.86 -30.07
N ILE A 94 3.75 -11.55 -28.93
CA ILE A 94 4.14 -11.03 -27.62
C ILE A 94 5.63 -10.76 -27.64
N SER A 95 6.06 -9.54 -27.33
CA SER A 95 7.47 -9.22 -27.17
C SER A 95 7.85 -9.24 -25.69
N VAL A 96 9.04 -9.79 -25.42
CA VAL A 96 9.61 -9.91 -24.08
C VAL A 96 11.01 -9.32 -24.14
N GLU A 97 11.28 -8.28 -23.35
CA GLU A 97 12.61 -7.66 -23.29
C GLU A 97 13.02 -7.37 -21.85
N THR A 98 14.30 -7.59 -21.55
CA THR A 98 14.85 -7.14 -20.25
C THR A 98 15.07 -5.63 -20.31
N ILE A 99 14.58 -4.94 -19.29
CA ILE A 99 14.64 -3.48 -19.18
C ILE A 99 15.44 -3.08 -17.93
N SER A 100 16.35 -2.10 -18.09
CA SER A 100 17.04 -1.55 -16.93
C SER A 100 16.10 -0.72 -16.04
N MET A 101 16.38 -0.68 -14.74
CA MET A 101 15.60 0.07 -13.76
C MET A 101 15.47 1.55 -14.15
N ALA A 102 16.56 2.17 -14.58
CA ALA A 102 16.56 3.57 -15.01
C ALA A 102 15.64 3.81 -16.21
N LYS A 103 15.65 2.90 -17.21
CA LYS A 103 14.76 2.98 -18.37
C LYS A 103 13.32 2.75 -17.97
N LEU A 104 13.05 1.80 -17.08
CA LEU A 104 11.71 1.50 -16.55
C LEU A 104 11.12 2.72 -15.86
N VAL A 105 11.85 3.33 -14.91
CA VAL A 105 11.38 4.50 -14.16
C VAL A 105 11.20 5.71 -15.08
N LYS A 106 12.10 5.91 -16.04
CA LYS A 106 11.98 7.00 -17.02
C LYS A 106 10.72 6.88 -17.90
N GLN A 107 10.36 5.66 -18.27
CA GLN A 107 9.28 5.39 -19.23
C GLN A 107 7.91 5.27 -18.55
N TYR A 108 7.84 4.67 -17.36
CA TYR A 108 6.60 4.33 -16.66
C TYR A 108 6.48 4.96 -15.27
N GLY A 109 7.51 5.66 -14.81
CA GLY A 109 7.49 6.33 -13.51
C GLY A 109 6.59 7.55 -13.48
N ASN A 110 6.02 7.82 -12.31
CA ASN A 110 5.18 8.98 -12.04
C ASN A 110 5.73 9.74 -10.82
N SER A 111 6.43 10.85 -11.08
CA SER A 111 6.97 11.73 -10.02
C SER A 111 5.88 12.53 -9.29
N ASP A 112 4.73 12.72 -9.95
CA ASP A 112 3.61 13.51 -9.43
C ASP A 112 2.72 12.70 -8.50
N PHE A 113 2.97 11.38 -8.39
CA PHE A 113 2.24 10.52 -7.46
C PHE A 113 2.39 11.05 -6.03
N ASN A 114 1.25 11.30 -5.37
CA ASN A 114 1.19 11.91 -4.04
C ASN A 114 1.53 10.92 -2.93
N VAL A 115 2.83 10.81 -2.65
CA VAL A 115 3.38 9.99 -1.57
C VAL A 115 4.43 10.78 -0.79
N ASP A 116 4.50 10.57 0.52
CA ASP A 116 5.52 11.21 1.36
C ASP A 116 6.90 10.58 1.10
N ARG A 117 7.78 11.37 0.48
CA ARG A 117 9.17 11.00 0.15
C ARG A 117 10.18 11.51 1.18
N THR A 118 9.72 12.06 2.30
CA THR A 118 10.61 12.61 3.32
C THR A 118 11.23 11.48 4.15
N LYS A 119 12.57 11.37 4.13
CA LYS A 119 13.27 10.45 5.03
C LYS A 119 13.09 10.96 6.46
N ILE A 120 12.31 10.23 7.26
CA ILE A 120 12.17 10.51 8.69
C ILE A 120 13.52 10.21 9.34
N ARG A 121 14.38 11.23 9.47
CA ARG A 121 15.54 11.14 10.37
C ARG A 121 15.00 10.88 11.76
N SER A 122 15.24 9.68 12.30
CA SER A 122 14.86 9.35 13.67
C SER A 122 15.74 10.15 14.64
N ASN A 123 15.33 11.36 14.93
CA ASN A 123 15.90 12.15 16.01
C ASN A 123 15.42 11.59 17.36
N ILE A 124 16.21 11.75 18.42
CA ILE A 124 15.84 11.41 19.80
C ILE A 124 14.44 11.94 20.14
N TRP A 125 14.09 13.14 19.67
CA TRP A 125 12.77 13.75 19.83
C TRP A 125 11.64 13.00 19.18
N THR A 126 11.84 12.43 17.98
CA THR A 126 10.80 11.61 17.31
C THR A 126 10.61 10.27 18.00
N ARG A 127 11.67 9.71 18.60
CA ARG A 127 11.59 8.50 19.42
C ARG A 127 10.84 8.77 20.74
N LEU A 128 11.12 9.92 21.37
CA LEU A 128 10.42 10.34 22.58
C LEU A 128 8.95 10.65 22.33
N ALA A 129 8.64 11.35 21.25
CA ALA A 129 7.26 11.65 20.82
C ALA A 129 6.46 10.39 20.48
N LYS A 130 7.10 9.38 19.87
CA LYS A 130 6.49 8.05 19.66
C LYS A 130 6.23 7.33 20.97
N ALA A 131 7.17 7.39 21.93
CA ALA A 131 7.00 6.79 23.25
C ALA A 131 5.87 7.44 24.05
N LEU A 132 5.68 8.74 23.92
CA LEU A 132 4.63 9.50 24.60
C LEU A 132 3.26 9.41 23.92
N ASN A 133 3.15 8.80 22.72
CA ASN A 133 1.88 8.63 21.98
C ASN A 133 1.07 9.94 21.76
N ILE A 134 1.67 11.11 21.95
CA ILE A 134 0.99 12.40 22.05
C ILE A 134 0.45 12.86 20.68
N PHE A 135 1.15 12.51 19.57
CA PHE A 135 0.79 12.96 18.22
C PHE A 135 0.12 11.89 17.35
N GLN A 136 -0.22 10.73 17.89
CA GLN A 136 -0.83 9.70 17.07
C GLN A 136 -2.33 9.98 16.88
N LYS A 137 -2.76 10.05 15.62
CA LYS A 137 -4.18 10.14 15.27
C LYS A 137 -4.94 8.96 15.90
N LYS A 138 -6.10 9.25 16.48
CA LYS A 138 -6.99 8.26 17.10
C LYS A 138 -8.31 8.27 16.37
N PRO A 139 -8.92 7.11 16.07
CA PRO A 139 -10.27 7.07 15.53
C PRO A 139 -11.22 7.70 16.56
N TYR A 140 -12.17 8.49 16.08
CA TYR A 140 -13.14 9.19 16.90
C TYR A 140 -14.52 9.08 16.27
N ILE A 141 -15.56 8.91 17.07
CA ILE A 141 -16.95 8.90 16.63
C ILE A 141 -17.58 10.23 17.07
N GLU A 142 -18.08 10.99 16.09
CA GLU A 142 -18.85 12.20 16.37
C GLU A 142 -20.25 11.82 16.86
N PRO A 143 -20.62 12.12 18.12
CA PRO A 143 -21.87 11.67 18.68
C PRO A 143 -23.11 12.17 17.92
N GLU A 144 -23.04 13.39 17.39
CA GLU A 144 -24.12 14.04 16.65
C GLU A 144 -24.39 13.41 15.29
N LYS A 145 -23.36 12.86 14.66
CA LYS A 145 -23.46 12.20 13.35
C LYS A 145 -23.66 10.69 13.47
N CYS A 146 -23.56 10.13 14.67
CA CYS A 146 -23.63 8.70 14.88
C CYS A 146 -25.07 8.18 14.83
N VAL A 147 -25.40 7.41 13.80
CA VAL A 147 -26.71 6.74 13.66
C VAL A 147 -26.82 5.44 14.45
N ARG A 148 -25.81 5.07 15.21
CA ARG A 148 -25.76 3.88 16.11
C ARG A 148 -26.03 2.56 15.40
N CYS A 149 -25.66 2.43 14.11
CA CYS A 149 -25.85 1.22 13.31
C CYS A 149 -25.00 0.01 13.77
N GLY A 150 -23.93 0.24 14.55
CA GLY A 150 -23.06 -0.83 15.07
C GLY A 150 -22.03 -1.38 14.07
N ILE A 151 -21.93 -0.83 12.85
CA ILE A 151 -20.97 -1.30 11.84
C ILE A 151 -19.54 -1.23 12.40
N CYS A 152 -19.15 -0.12 13.02
CA CYS A 152 -17.80 0.04 13.61
C CYS A 152 -17.51 -1.01 14.71
N VAL A 153 -18.51 -1.44 15.47
CA VAL A 153 -18.38 -2.50 16.48
C VAL A 153 -18.18 -3.87 15.79
N ASN A 154 -19.00 -4.16 14.78
CA ASN A 154 -18.93 -5.43 14.05
C ASN A 154 -17.62 -5.56 13.25
N SER A 155 -17.18 -4.49 12.61
CA SER A 155 -15.94 -4.47 11.79
C SER A 155 -14.65 -4.44 12.62
N CYS A 156 -14.73 -4.20 13.95
CA CYS A 156 -13.53 -4.17 14.77
C CYS A 156 -12.83 -5.54 14.80
N PRO A 157 -11.57 -5.67 14.31
CA PRO A 157 -10.86 -6.93 14.23
C PRO A 157 -10.27 -7.38 15.58
N VAL A 158 -10.25 -6.48 16.58
CA VAL A 158 -9.61 -6.76 17.86
C VAL A 158 -10.45 -7.78 18.67
N PRO A 159 -9.86 -8.88 19.16
CA PRO A 159 -10.54 -9.78 20.07
C PRO A 159 -11.07 -9.04 21.30
N GLY A 160 -12.34 -9.24 21.64
CA GLY A 160 -13.02 -8.50 22.71
C GLY A 160 -13.32 -7.04 22.40
N LYS A 161 -13.31 -6.69 21.12
CA LYS A 161 -13.67 -5.38 20.55
C LYS A 161 -13.03 -4.18 21.27
N ALA A 162 -12.35 -3.33 20.48
CA ALA A 162 -11.81 -2.06 20.99
C ALA A 162 -12.83 -0.91 20.91
N VAL A 163 -13.95 -1.12 20.24
CA VAL A 163 -15.09 -0.19 20.17
C VAL A 163 -16.37 -0.95 20.49
N ASP A 164 -17.19 -0.41 21.37
CA ASP A 164 -18.44 -1.08 21.79
C ASP A 164 -19.44 -0.09 22.39
N PHE A 165 -20.71 -0.52 22.46
CA PHE A 165 -21.81 0.19 23.10
C PHE A 165 -21.80 0.01 24.62
N ARG A 166 -20.79 0.56 25.30
CA ARG A 166 -20.60 0.37 26.75
C ARG A 166 -21.75 0.92 27.63
N GLN A 167 -22.49 1.90 27.11
CA GLN A 167 -23.62 2.51 27.79
C GLN A 167 -24.97 2.09 27.17
N GLY A 168 -24.97 0.97 26.42
CA GLY A 168 -26.13 0.52 25.67
C GLY A 168 -26.32 1.23 24.32
N LYS A 169 -27.20 0.67 23.47
CA LYS A 169 -27.42 1.17 22.10
C LYS A 169 -28.10 2.55 22.01
N ALA A 170 -28.57 3.09 23.16
CA ALA A 170 -29.08 4.46 23.19
C ALA A 170 -27.98 5.53 23.04
N HIS A 171 -26.74 5.16 23.33
CA HIS A 171 -25.57 6.05 23.21
C HIS A 171 -24.63 5.60 22.08
N PRO A 172 -23.83 6.51 21.49
CA PRO A 172 -22.79 6.14 20.53
C PRO A 172 -21.79 5.15 21.12
N PRO A 173 -21.21 4.25 20.30
CA PRO A 173 -20.15 3.36 20.77
C PRO A 173 -18.90 4.14 21.16
N VAL A 174 -18.15 3.62 22.12
CA VAL A 174 -16.95 4.27 22.69
C VAL A 174 -15.73 3.42 22.43
N TYR A 175 -14.59 4.06 22.09
CA TYR A 175 -13.32 3.40 21.89
C TYR A 175 -12.58 3.14 23.21
N ASP A 176 -12.03 1.94 23.31
CA ASP A 176 -10.97 1.61 24.27
C ASP A 176 -9.62 1.80 23.59
N TYR A 177 -9.01 2.96 23.76
CA TYR A 177 -7.73 3.27 23.14
C TYR A 177 -6.55 2.42 23.64
N LYS A 178 -6.71 1.70 24.74
CA LYS A 178 -5.69 0.74 25.20
C LYS A 178 -5.68 -0.53 24.36
N LYS A 179 -6.85 -0.93 23.84
CA LYS A 179 -7.02 -2.10 22.98
C LYS A 179 -6.98 -1.74 21.50
N CYS A 180 -7.28 -0.49 21.15
CA CYS A 180 -7.42 -0.04 19.77
C CYS A 180 -6.08 -0.07 19.01
N ILE A 181 -6.00 -0.89 17.95
CA ILE A 181 -4.83 -0.98 17.06
C ILE A 181 -4.78 0.13 16.01
N ARG A 182 -5.78 1.01 15.99
CA ARG A 182 -5.87 2.16 15.09
C ARG A 182 -5.87 1.79 13.61
N CYS A 183 -6.60 0.74 13.24
CA CYS A 183 -6.78 0.30 11.86
C CYS A 183 -7.65 1.26 11.04
N PHE A 184 -8.41 2.16 11.67
CA PHE A 184 -9.35 3.10 11.04
C PHE A 184 -10.45 2.43 10.20
N CYS A 185 -10.76 1.14 10.48
CA CYS A 185 -11.91 0.44 9.90
C CYS A 185 -13.23 0.93 10.48
#